data_8aa41edb61b274b34e5b9c631d4f69d9
#
_entry.id   8aa41edb61b274b34e5b9c631d4f69d9
#
_cell.length_a   1.000
_cell.length_b   1.000
_cell.length_c   1.000
_cell.angle_alpha   90.00
_cell.angle_beta   90.00
_cell.angle_gamma   90.00
#
_symmetry.space_group_name_H-M   'P 1'
#
loop_
_entity.id
_entity.type
_entity.pdbx_description
1 polymer ?
#
loop_
_entity_poly.entity_id
_entity_poly.type
_entity_poly.pdbx_seq_one_letter_code
_entity_poly.pdbx_strand_id
1 'polypeptide(L)'
;VGERTMAIDANTEAKAMQRSPYILAVQDQEKYYFEILSPRSKVYNIYSKYTYQSSPVIGNHNIVFLSGNNSYNINGLRWFLKEVFPLIRKHFVDAQCIIAGAICQMIINDDLGEGVKLIGYVDSPNVLYEQGDVAINPTYQGTGLKIKTFEAISYDKVTMVHPHSMKGVFEKDKTSLFFSDKPQDWIDFLVKLWRTKEILITDMKKSNGDYMRRMNEFIVNEYIRFLND
;
A
#
# COMPACT_ATOMS: atom_id res chain seq x y z
N VAL A 1 -2.94 -20.59 17.93
CA VAL A 1 -4.37 -20.34 17.81
C VAL A 1 -4.58 -19.96 16.36
N GLY A 2 -5.09 -20.91 15.53
CA GLY A 2 -5.34 -20.65 14.10
C GLY A 2 -6.41 -19.58 13.94
N GLU A 3 -6.14 -18.55 13.15
CA GLU A 3 -7.14 -17.60 12.67
C GLU A 3 -8.18 -18.43 11.89
N ARG A 4 -9.38 -18.58 12.44
CA ARG A 4 -10.54 -19.06 11.68
C ARG A 4 -10.92 -17.95 10.72
N THR A 5 -10.44 -17.99 9.49
CA THR A 5 -11.07 -17.29 8.37
C THR A 5 -12.48 -17.87 8.23
N MET A 6 -13.48 -17.12 8.66
CA MET A 6 -14.86 -17.45 8.31
C MET A 6 -15.01 -17.21 6.80
N ALA A 7 -14.85 -18.29 6.03
CA ALA A 7 -15.21 -18.28 4.62
C ALA A 7 -16.75 -18.29 4.56
N ILE A 8 -17.33 -17.16 4.18
CA ILE A 8 -18.76 -17.10 3.84
C ILE A 8 -18.89 -17.64 2.41
N ASP A 9 -19.77 -18.62 2.19
CA ASP A 9 -20.02 -19.10 0.85
C ASP A 9 -20.78 -18.05 0.00
N ALA A 10 -20.58 -18.07 -1.32
CA ALA A 10 -21.13 -17.09 -2.24
C ALA A 10 -22.66 -16.98 -2.18
N ASN A 11 -23.39 -18.07 -1.86
CA ASN A 11 -24.86 -18.03 -1.75
C ASN A 11 -25.30 -17.27 -0.50
N THR A 12 -24.61 -17.46 0.61
CA THR A 12 -24.87 -16.74 1.87
C THR A 12 -24.55 -15.27 1.70
N GLU A 13 -23.44 -14.94 1.05
CA GLU A 13 -23.04 -13.57 0.74
C GLU A 13 -24.04 -12.89 -0.20
N ALA A 14 -24.47 -13.57 -1.29
CA ALA A 14 -25.49 -13.07 -2.21
C ALA A 14 -26.82 -12.77 -1.49
N LYS A 15 -27.29 -13.67 -0.62
CA LYS A 15 -28.52 -13.46 0.18
C LYS A 15 -28.40 -12.25 1.11
N ALA A 16 -27.24 -12.01 1.68
CA ALA A 16 -27.01 -10.84 2.52
C ALA A 16 -27.02 -9.54 1.69
N MET A 17 -26.36 -9.52 0.54
CA MET A 17 -26.28 -8.36 -0.36
C MET A 17 -27.63 -7.99 -0.96
N GLN A 18 -28.44 -8.96 -1.36
CA GLN A 18 -29.78 -8.75 -1.93
C GLN A 18 -30.79 -8.07 -0.99
N ARG A 19 -30.43 -7.89 0.29
CA ARG A 19 -31.26 -7.14 1.25
C ARG A 19 -31.16 -5.62 1.08
N SER A 20 -30.14 -5.14 0.35
CA SER A 20 -29.91 -3.72 0.10
C SER A 20 -30.09 -3.40 -1.37
N PRO A 21 -30.80 -2.33 -1.73
CA PRO A 21 -30.85 -1.81 -3.10
C PRO A 21 -29.52 -1.19 -3.53
N TYR A 22 -28.65 -0.82 -2.59
CA TYR A 22 -27.37 -0.18 -2.82
C TYR A 22 -26.23 -0.92 -2.13
N ILE A 23 -25.10 -1.08 -2.82
CA ILE A 23 -23.88 -1.69 -2.30
C ILE A 23 -22.70 -0.78 -2.61
N LEU A 24 -21.85 -0.54 -1.62
CA LEU A 24 -20.62 0.22 -1.77
C LEU A 24 -19.44 -0.75 -1.77
N ALA A 25 -18.77 -0.87 -2.91
CA ALA A 25 -17.52 -1.62 -3.05
C ALA A 25 -16.33 -0.67 -2.82
N VAL A 26 -15.25 -1.17 -2.23
CA VAL A 26 -14.06 -0.36 -1.95
C VAL A 26 -12.98 -0.48 -3.04
N GLN A 27 -13.22 -1.31 -4.06
CA GLN A 27 -12.34 -1.51 -5.21
C GLN A 27 -13.10 -2.13 -6.41
N ASP A 28 -12.55 -1.97 -7.62
CA ASP A 28 -13.17 -2.45 -8.86
C ASP A 28 -13.47 -3.95 -8.84
N GLN A 29 -12.56 -4.79 -8.33
CA GLN A 29 -12.76 -6.24 -8.30
C GLN A 29 -13.94 -6.64 -7.41
N GLU A 30 -14.12 -5.97 -6.28
CA GLU A 30 -15.29 -6.18 -5.41
C GLU A 30 -16.57 -5.70 -6.09
N LYS A 31 -16.54 -4.55 -6.77
CA LYS A 31 -17.69 -4.04 -7.52
C LYS A 31 -18.18 -5.09 -8.52
N TYR A 32 -17.31 -5.59 -9.39
CA TYR A 32 -17.68 -6.62 -10.38
C TYR A 32 -18.24 -7.89 -9.72
N TYR A 33 -17.61 -8.33 -8.63
CA TYR A 33 -18.06 -9.49 -7.88
C TYR A 33 -19.45 -9.27 -7.28
N PHE A 34 -19.71 -8.12 -6.69
CA PHE A 34 -21.01 -7.77 -6.08
C PHE A 34 -22.12 -7.57 -7.13
N GLU A 35 -21.80 -7.05 -8.30
CA GLU A 35 -22.72 -6.98 -9.42
C GLU A 35 -23.21 -8.39 -9.88
N ILE A 36 -22.32 -9.38 -9.83
CA ILE A 36 -22.66 -10.78 -10.14
C ILE A 36 -23.53 -11.38 -9.02
N LEU A 37 -23.17 -11.18 -7.76
CA LEU A 37 -23.88 -11.75 -6.61
C LEU A 37 -25.25 -11.11 -6.37
N SER A 38 -25.40 -9.83 -6.68
CA SER A 38 -26.62 -9.07 -6.42
C SER A 38 -27.02 -8.23 -7.64
N PRO A 39 -27.49 -8.85 -8.74
CA PRO A 39 -27.77 -8.16 -10.01
C PRO A 39 -28.95 -7.18 -9.94
N ARG A 40 -29.70 -7.16 -8.84
CA ARG A 40 -30.79 -6.21 -8.59
C ARG A 40 -30.36 -4.98 -7.81
N SER A 41 -29.16 -5.01 -7.19
CA SER A 41 -28.61 -3.90 -6.42
C SER A 41 -27.77 -3.00 -7.32
N LYS A 42 -27.81 -1.70 -7.07
CA LYS A 42 -26.86 -0.77 -7.68
C LYS A 42 -25.55 -0.81 -6.90
N VAL A 43 -24.43 -1.06 -7.57
CA VAL A 43 -23.10 -1.15 -6.95
C VAL A 43 -22.26 0.05 -7.35
N TYR A 44 -21.73 0.74 -6.35
CA TYR A 44 -20.84 1.90 -6.51
C TYR A 44 -19.44 1.55 -6.03
N ASN A 45 -18.44 2.05 -6.73
CA ASN A 45 -17.05 1.84 -6.34
C ASN A 45 -16.53 3.06 -5.60
N ILE A 46 -16.47 2.98 -4.28
CA ILE A 46 -16.08 4.09 -3.41
C ILE A 46 -14.82 3.73 -2.66
N TYR A 47 -13.68 4.13 -3.21
CA TYR A 47 -12.39 4.06 -2.50
C TYR A 47 -12.37 4.96 -1.27
N SER A 48 -11.51 4.66 -0.31
CA SER A 48 -11.22 5.57 0.78
C SER A 48 -10.59 6.85 0.23
N LYS A 49 -11.06 8.00 0.72
CA LYS A 49 -10.49 9.30 0.35
C LYS A 49 -9.21 9.54 1.13
N TYR A 50 -8.17 9.99 0.43
CA TYR A 50 -6.90 10.41 1.02
C TYR A 50 -6.62 11.88 0.72
N THR A 51 -6.10 12.60 1.71
CA THR A 51 -5.61 13.97 1.50
C THR A 51 -4.15 13.88 1.06
N TYR A 52 -3.85 14.35 -0.16
CA TYR A 52 -2.49 14.41 -0.65
C TYR A 52 -1.68 15.48 0.08
N GLN A 53 -0.49 15.13 0.51
CA GLN A 53 0.46 15.99 1.21
C GLN A 53 1.78 15.96 0.46
N SER A 54 2.05 17.01 -0.32
CA SER A 54 3.36 17.14 -0.98
C SER A 54 4.48 17.20 0.06
N SER A 55 5.55 16.48 -0.18
CA SER A 55 6.72 16.46 0.70
C SER A 55 8.00 16.80 -0.07
N PRO A 56 8.96 17.50 0.56
CA PRO A 56 10.27 17.74 -0.06
C PRO A 56 10.99 16.40 -0.28
N VAL A 57 11.94 16.39 -1.21
CA VAL A 57 12.88 15.28 -1.33
C VAL A 57 13.86 15.37 -0.16
N ILE A 58 13.99 14.26 0.60
CA ILE A 58 14.88 14.17 1.75
C ILE A 58 16.30 13.79 1.30
N GLY A 59 16.40 12.98 0.24
CA GLY A 59 17.66 12.59 -0.37
C GLY A 59 18.49 11.59 0.46
N ASN A 60 17.89 10.96 1.48
CA ASN A 60 18.55 9.91 2.26
C ASN A 60 18.24 8.50 1.68
N HIS A 61 18.93 7.47 2.20
CA HIS A 61 18.72 6.09 1.82
C HIS A 61 17.76 5.35 2.78
N ASN A 62 16.72 6.05 3.26
CA ASN A 62 15.76 5.47 4.19
C ASN A 62 14.53 4.91 3.44
N ILE A 63 14.14 3.73 3.87
CA ILE A 63 12.92 3.04 3.46
C ILE A 63 11.98 3.02 4.66
N VAL A 64 10.72 3.41 4.47
CA VAL A 64 9.74 3.46 5.55
C VAL A 64 8.61 2.44 5.36
N PHE A 65 8.13 1.86 6.46
CA PHE A 65 7.02 0.92 6.45
C PHE A 65 6.10 1.11 7.65
N LEU A 66 4.84 1.48 7.41
CA LEU A 66 3.79 1.60 8.44
C LEU A 66 2.84 0.42 8.34
N SER A 67 2.63 -0.31 9.44
CA SER A 67 1.72 -1.45 9.38
C SER A 67 1.13 -1.88 10.72
N GLY A 68 -0.10 -2.43 10.64
CA GLY A 68 -0.68 -3.25 11.70
C GLY A 68 -0.04 -4.63 11.79
N ASN A 69 -0.48 -5.40 12.78
CA ASN A 69 0.12 -6.67 13.22
C ASN A 69 -0.49 -7.93 12.57
N ASN A 70 -1.16 -7.84 11.43
CA ASN A 70 -1.70 -9.04 10.77
C ASN A 70 -0.58 -9.90 10.14
N SER A 71 -0.82 -11.21 10.06
CA SER A 71 0.15 -12.20 9.59
C SER A 71 0.65 -11.93 8.17
N TYR A 72 -0.20 -11.43 7.27
CA TYR A 72 0.18 -11.14 5.88
C TYR A 72 1.20 -10.01 5.79
N ASN A 73 1.05 -8.97 6.62
CA ASN A 73 1.99 -7.86 6.69
C ASN A 73 3.32 -8.32 7.27
N ILE A 74 3.28 -9.13 8.34
CA ILE A 74 4.46 -9.68 9.01
C ILE A 74 5.26 -10.54 8.02
N ASN A 75 4.60 -11.45 7.31
CA ASN A 75 5.25 -12.31 6.33
C ASN A 75 5.89 -11.52 5.18
N GLY A 76 5.17 -10.52 4.66
CA GLY A 76 5.70 -9.64 3.61
C GLY A 76 6.92 -8.85 4.08
N LEU A 77 6.86 -8.29 5.28
CA LEU A 77 7.99 -7.56 5.85
C LEU A 77 9.20 -8.48 6.10
N ARG A 78 8.99 -9.67 6.66
CA ARG A 78 10.07 -10.66 6.86
C ARG A 78 10.74 -11.06 5.55
N TRP A 79 9.95 -11.27 4.48
CA TRP A 79 10.49 -11.51 3.15
C TRP A 79 11.39 -10.34 2.69
N PHE A 80 10.92 -9.10 2.82
CA PHE A 80 11.69 -7.93 2.44
C PHE A 80 12.99 -7.80 3.24
N LEU A 81 12.92 -7.95 4.56
CA LEU A 81 14.07 -7.84 5.46
C LEU A 81 15.11 -8.95 5.23
N LYS A 82 14.67 -10.14 4.81
CA LYS A 82 15.55 -11.28 4.57
C LYS A 82 16.15 -11.30 3.17
N GLU A 83 15.32 -11.07 2.15
CA GLU A 83 15.69 -11.33 0.76
C GLU A 83 16.12 -10.04 0.01
N VAL A 84 15.66 -8.87 0.43
CA VAL A 84 15.87 -7.61 -0.30
C VAL A 84 16.79 -6.67 0.46
N PHE A 85 16.47 -6.32 1.69
CA PHE A 85 17.14 -5.26 2.43
C PHE A 85 18.65 -5.50 2.67
N PRO A 86 19.13 -6.71 2.99
CA PRO A 86 20.58 -6.96 3.14
C PRO A 86 21.37 -6.71 1.86
N LEU A 87 20.76 -6.95 0.69
CA LEU A 87 21.39 -6.71 -0.60
C LEU A 87 21.42 -5.19 -0.92
N ILE A 88 20.39 -4.44 -0.52
CA ILE A 88 20.39 -2.97 -0.61
C ILE A 88 21.55 -2.40 0.20
N ARG A 89 21.77 -2.88 1.43
CA ARG A 89 22.86 -2.41 2.29
C ARG A 89 24.26 -2.70 1.75
N LYS A 90 24.43 -3.71 0.88
CA LYS A 90 25.70 -3.91 0.16
C LYS A 90 26.04 -2.76 -0.81
N HIS A 91 25.03 -2.07 -1.33
CA HIS A 91 25.19 -0.90 -2.21
C HIS A 91 25.21 0.43 -1.45
N PHE A 92 24.45 0.53 -0.36
CA PHE A 92 24.24 1.71 0.47
C PHE A 92 24.33 1.32 1.94
N VAL A 93 25.53 1.35 2.50
CA VAL A 93 25.81 0.92 3.88
C VAL A 93 25.04 1.73 4.93
N ASP A 94 24.67 2.96 4.59
CA ASP A 94 23.90 3.89 5.42
C ASP A 94 22.36 3.71 5.26
N ALA A 95 21.91 2.83 4.37
CA ALA A 95 20.48 2.57 4.18
C ALA A 95 19.83 2.05 5.46
N GLN A 96 18.66 2.62 5.77
CA GLN A 96 17.85 2.24 6.93
C GLN A 96 16.45 1.79 6.49
N CYS A 97 15.93 0.76 7.16
CA CYS A 97 14.52 0.37 7.07
C CYS A 97 13.84 0.76 8.38
N ILE A 98 13.00 1.80 8.35
CA ILE A 98 12.33 2.36 9.52
C ILE A 98 10.89 1.85 9.55
N ILE A 99 10.55 1.14 10.60
CA ILE A 99 9.28 0.41 10.72
C ILE A 99 8.49 0.99 11.89
N ALA A 100 7.22 1.31 11.61
CA ALA A 100 6.27 1.83 12.59
C ALA A 100 4.98 1.00 12.65
N GLY A 101 4.24 1.18 13.74
CA GLY A 101 2.95 0.57 14.00
C GLY A 101 3.01 -0.69 14.84
N ALA A 102 1.85 -1.31 15.04
CA ALA A 102 1.71 -2.50 15.89
C ALA A 102 2.55 -3.70 15.41
N ILE A 103 2.97 -3.73 14.15
CA ILE A 103 3.85 -4.76 13.60
C ILE A 103 5.19 -4.86 14.34
N CYS A 104 5.69 -3.76 14.89
CA CYS A 104 6.96 -3.73 15.62
C CYS A 104 6.99 -4.72 16.78
N GLN A 105 5.87 -4.86 17.50
CA GLN A 105 5.77 -5.82 18.61
C GLN A 105 5.86 -7.27 18.18
N MET A 106 5.51 -7.56 16.92
CA MET A 106 5.48 -8.92 16.38
C MET A 106 6.84 -9.40 15.86
N ILE A 107 7.75 -8.47 15.59
CA ILE A 107 9.07 -8.74 15.01
C ILE A 107 10.23 -8.32 15.91
N ILE A 108 9.95 -7.80 17.10
CA ILE A 108 11.00 -7.28 18.01
C ILE A 108 12.01 -8.34 18.42
N ASN A 109 11.62 -9.61 18.42
CA ASN A 109 12.50 -10.74 18.77
C ASN A 109 13.09 -11.43 17.52
N ASP A 110 12.79 -10.93 16.30
CA ASP A 110 13.38 -11.46 15.07
C ASP A 110 14.83 -10.96 14.95
N ASP A 111 15.67 -11.72 14.24
CA ASP A 111 16.96 -11.23 13.78
C ASP A 111 16.75 -10.30 12.59
N LEU A 112 16.68 -9.01 12.87
CA LEU A 112 16.33 -7.99 11.88
C LEU A 112 17.52 -7.56 11.00
N GLY A 113 18.75 -7.85 11.46
CA GLY A 113 19.96 -7.40 10.80
C GLY A 113 20.25 -5.90 10.99
N GLU A 114 21.37 -5.46 10.41
CA GLU A 114 21.80 -4.05 10.51
C GLU A 114 20.92 -3.10 9.71
N GLY A 115 20.78 -1.86 10.20
CA GLY A 115 20.05 -0.79 9.51
C GLY A 115 18.52 -0.85 9.66
N VAL A 116 17.97 -1.84 10.39
CA VAL A 116 16.54 -1.89 10.71
C VAL A 116 16.26 -1.16 11.99
N LYS A 117 15.28 -0.25 11.98
CA LYS A 117 14.83 0.51 13.14
C LYS A 117 13.34 0.30 13.39
N LEU A 118 13.00 -0.12 14.61
CA LEU A 118 11.62 -0.21 15.06
C LEU A 118 11.30 1.02 15.91
N ILE A 119 10.38 1.86 15.46
CA ILE A 119 9.97 3.08 16.19
C ILE A 119 8.65 2.88 16.94
N GLY A 120 8.01 1.71 16.78
CA GLY A 120 6.79 1.39 17.51
C GLY A 120 5.56 2.14 17.00
N TYR A 121 4.62 2.38 17.91
CA TYR A 121 3.43 3.17 17.61
C TYR A 121 3.80 4.63 17.37
N VAL A 122 3.12 5.26 16.40
CA VAL A 122 3.26 6.69 16.09
C VAL A 122 1.88 7.35 16.16
N ASP A 123 1.79 8.53 16.76
CA ASP A 123 0.53 9.27 16.89
C ASP A 123 0.02 9.80 15.53
N SER A 124 0.95 10.02 14.60
CA SER A 124 0.65 10.44 13.24
C SER A 124 1.56 9.72 12.25
N PRO A 125 1.04 9.27 11.09
CA PRO A 125 1.86 8.72 10.02
C PRO A 125 2.99 9.66 9.54
N ASN A 126 2.83 10.99 9.67
CA ASN A 126 3.86 11.98 9.36
C ASN A 126 5.21 11.66 10.04
N VAL A 127 5.17 11.27 11.31
CA VAL A 127 6.37 10.95 12.11
C VAL A 127 7.24 9.91 11.41
N LEU A 128 6.64 8.97 10.68
CA LEU A 128 7.36 7.98 9.90
C LEU A 128 7.70 8.49 8.51
N TYR A 129 6.70 9.03 7.77
CA TYR A 129 6.88 9.39 6.37
C TYR A 129 7.87 10.55 6.16
N GLU A 130 8.11 11.39 7.16
CA GLU A 130 9.15 12.43 7.13
C GLU A 130 10.58 11.88 7.26
N GLN A 131 10.76 10.58 7.51
CA GLN A 131 12.09 9.99 7.68
C GLN A 131 12.69 9.40 6.41
N GLY A 132 11.93 9.25 5.31
CA GLY A 132 12.43 8.69 4.07
C GLY A 132 11.58 9.04 2.86
N ASP A 133 12.19 8.98 1.68
CA ASP A 133 11.52 9.20 0.40
C ASP A 133 10.85 7.95 -0.16
N VAL A 134 11.24 6.78 0.31
CA VAL A 134 10.78 5.48 -0.20
C VAL A 134 9.90 4.78 0.83
N ALA A 135 8.71 4.40 0.43
CA ALA A 135 7.82 3.54 1.20
C ALA A 135 7.63 2.18 0.53
N ILE A 136 7.39 1.13 1.31
CA ILE A 136 7.20 -0.22 0.79
C ILE A 136 5.87 -0.83 1.19
N ASN A 137 5.33 -1.69 0.32
CA ASN A 137 4.27 -2.63 0.66
C ASN A 137 4.60 -4.03 0.12
N PRO A 138 5.41 -4.81 0.84
CA PRO A 138 5.90 -6.11 0.39
C PRO A 138 4.88 -7.23 0.60
N THR A 139 3.63 -6.91 0.93
CA THR A 139 2.59 -7.89 1.25
C THR A 139 2.20 -8.69 0.00
N TYR A 140 2.44 -10.01 0.01
CA TYR A 140 2.19 -10.92 -1.11
C TYR A 140 1.00 -11.86 -0.89
N GLN A 141 0.23 -11.66 0.18
CA GLN A 141 -0.94 -12.47 0.57
C GLN A 141 -2.10 -11.60 1.04
N GLY A 142 -3.24 -12.23 1.27
CA GLY A 142 -4.45 -11.61 1.81
C GLY A 142 -5.36 -11.02 0.73
N THR A 143 -6.61 -10.79 1.12
CA THR A 143 -7.68 -10.20 0.30
C THR A 143 -7.85 -8.71 0.61
N GLY A 144 -8.69 -8.04 -0.17
CA GLY A 144 -9.04 -6.65 0.04
C GLY A 144 -8.00 -5.63 -0.43
N LEU A 145 -8.41 -4.39 -0.41
CA LEU A 145 -7.61 -3.25 -0.84
C LEU A 145 -6.39 -3.05 0.06
N LYS A 146 -5.24 -2.81 -0.54
CA LYS A 146 -3.99 -2.54 0.17
C LYS A 146 -3.86 -1.06 0.53
N ILE A 147 -4.65 -0.61 1.51
CA ILE A 147 -4.79 0.80 1.92
C ILE A 147 -3.46 1.51 2.18
N LYS A 148 -2.45 0.81 2.71
CA LYS A 148 -1.12 1.40 2.97
C LYS A 148 -0.39 1.85 1.70
N THR A 149 -0.71 1.28 0.52
CA THR A 149 -0.17 1.75 -0.76
C THR A 149 -0.68 3.16 -1.07
N PHE A 150 -2.00 3.38 -0.94
CA PHE A 150 -2.60 4.70 -1.16
C PHE A 150 -2.17 5.70 -0.10
N GLU A 151 -2.04 5.25 1.14
CA GLU A 151 -1.52 6.09 2.22
C GLU A 151 -0.11 6.58 1.89
N ALA A 152 0.83 5.69 1.52
CA ALA A 152 2.19 6.09 1.16
C ALA A 152 2.23 7.07 -0.03
N ILE A 153 1.40 6.85 -1.07
CA ILE A 153 1.26 7.78 -2.20
C ILE A 153 0.73 9.13 -1.71
N SER A 154 -0.25 9.14 -0.80
CA SER A 154 -0.84 10.39 -0.28
C SER A 154 0.15 11.21 0.55
N TYR A 155 1.15 10.57 1.16
CA TYR A 155 2.31 11.21 1.81
C TYR A 155 3.48 11.48 0.85
N ASP A 156 3.21 11.40 -0.45
CA ASP A 156 4.17 11.74 -1.51
C ASP A 156 5.46 10.88 -1.49
N LYS A 157 5.31 9.59 -1.24
CA LYS A 157 6.44 8.66 -1.22
C LYS A 157 6.59 7.90 -2.53
N VAL A 158 7.83 7.69 -2.95
CA VAL A 158 8.14 6.66 -3.95
C VAL A 158 7.74 5.32 -3.35
N THR A 159 6.73 4.68 -3.93
CA THR A 159 6.14 3.50 -3.30
C THR A 159 6.45 2.24 -4.09
N MET A 160 7.08 1.29 -3.42
CA MET A 160 7.47 -0.01 -3.98
C MET A 160 6.57 -1.10 -3.39
N VAL A 161 5.98 -1.92 -4.25
CA VAL A 161 4.99 -2.92 -3.81
C VAL A 161 5.25 -4.29 -4.42
N HIS A 162 4.83 -5.34 -3.71
CA HIS A 162 4.71 -6.66 -4.33
C HIS A 162 3.55 -6.66 -5.35
N PRO A 163 3.60 -7.39 -6.50
CA PRO A 163 2.53 -7.43 -7.50
C PRO A 163 1.15 -7.78 -6.93
N HIS A 164 1.10 -8.62 -5.89
CA HIS A 164 -0.13 -8.90 -5.17
C HIS A 164 -0.78 -7.64 -4.58
N SER A 165 0.02 -6.67 -4.16
CA SER A 165 -0.45 -5.40 -3.60
C SER A 165 -0.91 -4.39 -4.66
N MET A 166 -0.76 -4.71 -5.96
CA MET A 166 -1.37 -3.96 -7.07
C MET A 166 -2.85 -4.31 -7.31
N LYS A 167 -3.36 -5.38 -6.69
CA LYS A 167 -4.76 -5.77 -6.82
C LYS A 167 -5.66 -4.70 -6.20
N GLY A 168 -6.62 -4.22 -6.99
CA GLY A 168 -7.56 -3.16 -6.59
C GLY A 168 -6.97 -1.75 -6.59
N VAL A 169 -5.74 -1.54 -7.06
CA VAL A 169 -5.19 -0.18 -7.23
C VAL A 169 -5.94 0.53 -8.35
N PHE A 170 -6.48 1.71 -8.02
CA PHE A 170 -7.17 2.57 -8.96
C PHE A 170 -6.26 2.95 -10.14
N GLU A 171 -6.74 2.83 -11.38
CA GLU A 171 -5.98 3.16 -12.59
C GLU A 171 -4.50 2.68 -12.52
N LYS A 172 -4.28 1.41 -12.16
CA LYS A 172 -2.94 0.84 -11.89
C LYS A 172 -1.90 1.12 -12.98
N ASP A 173 -2.33 1.24 -14.24
CA ASP A 173 -1.44 1.49 -15.39
C ASP A 173 -1.03 2.98 -15.52
N LYS A 174 -1.59 3.86 -14.69
CA LYS A 174 -1.30 5.30 -14.65
C LYS A 174 -0.65 5.73 -13.32
N THR A 175 -0.09 4.79 -12.58
CA THR A 175 0.63 5.07 -11.33
C THR A 175 2.14 5.10 -11.57
N SER A 176 2.86 5.75 -10.67
CA SER A 176 4.33 5.69 -10.59
C SER A 176 4.81 4.57 -9.66
N LEU A 177 3.93 3.66 -9.25
CA LEU A 177 4.29 2.55 -8.38
C LEU A 177 5.32 1.63 -9.05
N PHE A 178 6.39 1.35 -8.33
CA PHE A 178 7.25 0.24 -8.70
C PHE A 178 6.67 -1.06 -8.14
N PHE A 179 6.65 -2.12 -8.94
CA PHE A 179 6.20 -3.43 -8.46
C PHE A 179 7.01 -4.57 -9.06
N SER A 180 7.43 -5.50 -8.21
CA SER A 180 8.04 -6.78 -8.59
C SER A 180 7.93 -7.78 -7.44
N ASP A 181 7.96 -9.08 -7.77
CA ASP A 181 8.10 -10.20 -6.83
C ASP A 181 9.55 -10.72 -6.75
N LYS A 182 10.45 -10.13 -7.54
CA LYS A 182 11.86 -10.52 -7.58
C LYS A 182 12.71 -9.57 -6.75
N PRO A 183 13.46 -10.07 -5.75
CA PRO A 183 14.36 -9.24 -4.95
C PRO A 183 15.31 -8.38 -5.78
N GLN A 184 15.88 -8.93 -6.86
CA GLN A 184 16.84 -8.22 -7.70
C GLN A 184 16.25 -6.96 -8.34
N ASP A 185 14.98 -7.01 -8.79
CA ASP A 185 14.34 -5.85 -9.42
C ASP A 185 14.17 -4.69 -8.40
N TRP A 186 13.92 -5.01 -7.11
CA TRP A 186 13.84 -4.01 -6.03
C TRP A 186 15.19 -3.33 -5.82
N ILE A 187 16.26 -4.11 -5.84
CA ILE A 187 17.63 -3.61 -5.67
C ILE A 187 18.00 -2.71 -6.84
N ASP A 188 17.80 -3.19 -8.07
CA ASP A 188 18.14 -2.46 -9.29
C ASP A 188 17.37 -1.13 -9.38
N PHE A 189 16.08 -1.15 -9.00
CA PHE A 189 15.28 0.06 -8.94
C PHE A 189 15.80 1.05 -7.90
N LEU A 190 16.09 0.62 -6.67
CA LEU A 190 16.62 1.49 -5.61
C LEU A 190 18.02 2.03 -5.95
N VAL A 191 18.88 1.19 -6.51
CA VAL A 191 20.20 1.63 -6.98
C VAL A 191 20.06 2.72 -8.05
N LYS A 192 19.14 2.54 -9.00
CA LYS A 192 18.85 3.57 -10.02
C LYS A 192 18.27 4.82 -9.36
N LEU A 193 17.27 4.69 -8.50
CA LEU A 193 16.59 5.79 -7.82
C LEU A 193 17.56 6.69 -7.07
N TRP A 194 18.38 6.11 -6.22
CA TRP A 194 19.31 6.87 -5.34
C TRP A 194 20.57 7.38 -6.06
N ARG A 195 20.96 6.77 -7.20
CA ARG A 195 22.07 7.27 -8.02
C ARG A 195 21.67 8.41 -8.95
N THR A 196 20.39 8.62 -9.23
CA THR A 196 19.91 9.70 -10.12
C THR A 196 19.79 11.06 -9.46
N LYS A 197 20.34 11.24 -8.25
CA LYS A 197 20.41 12.54 -7.53
C LYS A 197 19.05 13.25 -7.52
N GLU A 198 18.06 12.64 -6.95
CA GLU A 198 16.72 13.22 -6.71
C GLU A 198 15.83 13.41 -7.95
N ILE A 199 16.37 13.36 -9.18
CA ILE A 199 15.57 13.60 -10.40
C ILE A 199 14.42 12.60 -10.49
N LEU A 200 14.72 11.30 -10.38
CA LEU A 200 13.69 10.26 -10.48
C LEU A 200 12.69 10.31 -9.32
N ILE A 201 13.16 10.64 -8.11
CA ILE A 201 12.30 10.84 -6.94
C ILE A 201 11.31 11.97 -7.20
N THR A 202 11.80 13.11 -7.70
CA THR A 202 10.98 14.29 -8.01
C THR A 202 9.90 13.97 -9.07
N ASP A 203 10.29 13.27 -10.14
CA ASP A 203 9.35 12.90 -11.21
C ASP A 203 8.25 11.95 -10.68
N MET A 204 8.61 10.97 -9.85
CA MET A 204 7.64 10.06 -9.26
C MET A 204 6.71 10.77 -8.26
N LYS A 205 7.22 11.69 -7.45
CA LYS A 205 6.42 12.51 -6.54
C LYS A 205 5.41 13.40 -7.30
N LYS A 206 5.82 14.01 -8.40
CA LYS A 206 4.90 14.77 -9.27
C LYS A 206 3.75 13.88 -9.78
N SER A 207 4.06 12.66 -10.19
CA SER A 207 3.05 11.67 -10.62
C SER A 207 2.08 11.29 -9.49
N ASN A 208 2.55 11.24 -8.22
CA ASN A 208 1.71 10.96 -7.06
C ASN A 208 0.59 11.99 -6.90
N GLY A 209 0.90 13.29 -7.00
CA GLY A 209 -0.08 14.37 -6.88
C GLY A 209 -1.18 14.27 -7.94
N ASP A 210 -0.80 14.04 -9.20
CA ASP A 210 -1.75 13.86 -10.30
C ASP A 210 -2.61 12.60 -10.12
N TYR A 211 -2.02 11.51 -9.66
CA TYR A 211 -2.75 10.28 -9.37
C TYR A 211 -3.79 10.48 -8.26
N MET A 212 -3.40 11.09 -7.14
CA MET A 212 -4.31 11.33 -6.01
C MET A 212 -5.45 12.28 -6.38
N ARG A 213 -5.18 13.28 -7.22
CA ARG A 213 -6.22 14.18 -7.73
C ARG A 213 -7.26 13.40 -8.54
N ARG A 214 -6.84 12.59 -9.53
CA ARG A 214 -7.77 11.77 -10.34
C ARG A 214 -8.57 10.79 -9.49
N MET A 215 -7.93 10.12 -8.55
CA MET A 215 -8.62 9.20 -7.64
C MET A 215 -9.68 9.91 -6.80
N ASN A 216 -9.37 11.08 -6.24
CA ASN A 216 -10.33 11.85 -5.45
C ASN A 216 -11.49 12.39 -6.31
N GLU A 217 -11.23 12.82 -7.54
CA GLU A 217 -12.27 13.21 -8.51
C GLU A 217 -13.22 12.04 -8.82
N PHE A 218 -12.66 10.86 -9.07
CA PHE A 218 -13.44 9.64 -9.27
C PHE A 218 -14.34 9.32 -8.06
N ILE A 219 -13.78 9.37 -6.85
CA ILE A 219 -14.53 9.12 -5.60
C ILE A 219 -15.70 10.10 -5.47
N VAL A 220 -15.46 11.39 -5.70
CA VAL A 220 -16.51 12.43 -5.61
C VAL A 220 -17.62 12.15 -6.65
N ASN A 221 -17.26 11.80 -7.86
CA ASN A 221 -18.23 11.50 -8.92
C ASN A 221 -19.08 10.26 -8.59
N GLU A 222 -18.49 9.21 -8.03
CA GLU A 222 -19.24 8.01 -7.59
C GLU A 222 -20.18 8.35 -6.41
N TYR A 223 -19.76 9.21 -5.48
CA TYR A 223 -20.66 9.69 -4.41
C TYR A 223 -21.82 10.52 -4.94
N ILE A 224 -21.58 11.45 -5.87
CA ILE A 224 -22.65 12.24 -6.51
C ILE A 224 -23.63 11.32 -7.21
N ARG A 225 -23.14 10.32 -7.92
CA ARG A 225 -23.97 9.34 -8.62
C ARG A 225 -24.82 8.52 -7.62
N PHE A 226 -24.23 8.08 -6.50
CA PHE A 226 -24.95 7.36 -5.45
C PHE A 226 -26.06 8.23 -4.81
N LEU A 227 -25.81 9.52 -4.59
CA LEU A 227 -26.78 10.42 -3.96
C LEU A 227 -27.94 10.80 -4.89
N ASN A 228 -27.77 10.69 -6.21
CA ASN A 228 -28.78 11.02 -7.21
C ASN A 228 -29.63 9.80 -7.65
N ASP A 229 -29.30 8.60 -7.23
CA ASP A 229 -29.99 7.34 -7.51
C ASP A 229 -30.95 6.90 -6.40
#